data_4fbbaeb834f4363221c17a99e4b2a4d2
#
_entry.id   4fbbaeb834f4363221c17a99e4b2a4d2
#
_cell.length_a   1.000
_cell.length_b   1.000
_cell.length_c   1.000
_cell.angle_alpha   90.00
_cell.angle_beta   90.00
_cell.angle_gamma   90.00
#
_symmetry.space_group_name_H-M   'P 1'
#
loop_
_entity.id
_entity.type
_entity.pdbx_description
1 polymer ?
#
loop_
_entity_poly.entity_id
_entity_poly.type
_entity_poly.pdbx_seq_one_letter_code
_entity_poly.pdbx_strand_id
1 'polypeptide(L)'
;TQHSEKGSFVAEIENVSLKYGKTAALNQVSLKLPAGCMIGLIGPDGVGKSSLLALLSGAKIVQQGKLTVLGGDIADKHHRIQVCPYIAYMPQGLGKNLYKTLSVEENLQFVARLFGHDAVERRKRIDELTQSTGLSGFLDRPAGKLSGGMKQKLSLCCSLIHDPDFLILDEPTTGVDPLARAQFWELINRIRKVRPHMSVIVATAYMDEAQGFDWLAMMDDGRILKTGTPQQLLSETQSASLEDAFIKLLPEEKKVGYEPVVIPPLANYGSDTYALEAKDLTVQFGDFTAVDHVNFQIKRGEIFGFLGSNGCGKSTTMKVLTGLLEASEGQAWLFGQPVEGNNIETRRRVGYMSQSFSLYSELTIVQNLVLHAKLFHVPQEKIEQRVKLMLERFELEDLKEKMPDDLPLGIRQRLSLAVALVHNPEILILDEPTSGVDPIARDNFWRYLINLSRNDGVTIFISTHFMNEALRCDRMSMMHAGRVLDSASPAQLIENRHAETLEEAFIGYLIDAGAGTKDKPNEIAQ
;
A
#
# COMPACT_ATOMS: atom_id res chain seq x y z
N THR A 1 -0.39 32.30 -16.96
CA THR A 1 1.00 32.77 -17.06
C THR A 1 1.34 33.94 -16.14
N GLN A 2 0.37 34.57 -15.45
CA GLN A 2 0.66 35.72 -14.59
C GLN A 2 0.84 35.38 -13.09
N HIS A 3 0.62 34.14 -12.66
CA HIS A 3 0.74 33.76 -11.24
C HIS A 3 2.07 33.07 -10.87
N SER A 4 2.93 32.78 -11.84
CA SER A 4 4.20 32.07 -11.60
C SER A 4 5.41 32.96 -11.20
N GLU A 5 5.26 34.26 -11.24
CA GLU A 5 6.40 35.18 -11.01
C GLU A 5 6.48 35.80 -9.59
N LYS A 6 5.57 35.49 -8.68
CA LYS A 6 5.49 36.20 -7.39
C LYS A 6 5.86 35.42 -6.14
N GLY A 7 6.49 34.27 -6.21
CA GLY A 7 6.91 33.61 -4.98
C GLY A 7 7.84 32.45 -5.20
N SER A 8 8.88 32.33 -4.38
CA SER A 8 9.72 31.14 -4.31
C SER A 8 8.97 29.91 -3.73
N PHE A 9 7.72 30.08 -3.28
CA PHE A 9 6.89 29.04 -2.65
C PHE A 9 5.53 28.93 -3.32
N VAL A 10 5.12 27.68 -3.62
CA VAL A 10 3.77 27.39 -4.14
C VAL A 10 2.72 27.52 -3.03
N ALA A 11 3.07 27.17 -1.81
CA ALA A 11 2.23 27.27 -0.63
C ALA A 11 3.06 27.58 0.62
N GLU A 12 2.45 28.31 1.54
CA GLU A 12 2.99 28.59 2.87
C GLU A 12 1.97 28.21 3.92
N ILE A 13 2.36 27.39 4.86
CA ILE A 13 1.53 26.85 5.92
C ILE A 13 2.04 27.41 7.23
N GLU A 14 1.20 28.12 7.98
CA GLU A 14 1.56 28.80 9.23
C GLU A 14 0.65 28.34 10.37
N ASN A 15 1.19 27.57 11.29
CA ASN A 15 0.50 27.10 12.51
C ASN A 15 -0.88 26.50 12.25
N VAL A 16 -1.00 25.68 11.21
CA VAL A 16 -2.26 25.06 10.80
C VAL A 16 -2.56 23.86 11.68
N SER A 17 -3.74 23.83 12.26
CA SER A 17 -4.28 22.70 13.01
C SER A 17 -5.64 22.31 12.46
N LEU A 18 -5.92 21.02 12.50
CA LEU A 18 -7.20 20.43 12.04
C LEU A 18 -7.61 19.32 12.98
N LYS A 19 -8.86 19.35 13.41
CA LYS A 19 -9.46 18.32 14.27
C LYS A 19 -10.69 17.70 13.63
N TYR A 20 -10.81 16.39 13.78
CA TYR A 20 -12.04 15.63 13.50
C TYR A 20 -12.59 15.14 14.83
N GLY A 21 -13.61 15.82 15.36
CA GLY A 21 -14.11 15.55 16.70
C GLY A 21 -13.02 15.77 17.76
N LYS A 22 -12.60 14.72 18.45
CA LYS A 22 -11.54 14.79 19.48
C LYS A 22 -10.15 14.47 18.92
N THR A 23 -10.05 14.01 17.67
CA THR A 23 -8.78 13.61 17.06
C THR A 23 -8.13 14.77 16.32
N ALA A 24 -6.91 15.13 16.70
CA ALA A 24 -6.10 16.12 15.99
C ALA A 24 -5.41 15.47 14.79
N ALA A 25 -5.90 15.74 13.56
CA ALA A 25 -5.28 15.27 12.33
C ALA A 25 -4.01 16.05 11.99
N LEU A 26 -4.01 17.36 12.25
CA LEU A 26 -2.86 18.25 12.09
C LEU A 26 -2.70 19.07 13.36
N ASN A 27 -1.45 19.23 13.79
CA ASN A 27 -1.11 19.93 15.02
C ASN A 27 -0.02 20.97 14.78
N GLN A 28 -0.41 22.23 14.66
CA GLN A 28 0.46 23.38 14.47
C GLN A 28 1.51 23.17 13.37
N VAL A 29 1.06 22.75 12.19
CA VAL A 29 1.93 22.54 11.05
C VAL A 29 2.40 23.87 10.49
N SER A 30 3.71 24.05 10.38
CA SER A 30 4.34 25.17 9.71
C SER A 30 5.32 24.66 8.67
N LEU A 31 5.15 25.09 7.42
CA LEU A 31 5.84 24.51 6.29
C LEU A 31 5.81 25.47 5.10
N LYS A 32 6.93 25.62 4.41
CA LYS A 32 6.99 26.37 3.15
C LYS A 32 7.33 25.42 2.02
N LEU A 33 6.43 25.32 1.04
CA LEU A 33 6.57 24.42 -0.09
C LEU A 33 7.21 25.14 -1.29
N PRO A 34 8.40 24.75 -1.73
CA PRO A 34 9.07 25.41 -2.85
C PRO A 34 8.29 25.23 -4.16
N ALA A 35 8.27 26.28 -4.98
CA ALA A 35 7.57 26.28 -6.25
C ALA A 35 8.40 25.63 -7.37
N GLY A 36 7.73 25.10 -8.39
CA GLY A 36 8.36 24.59 -9.61
C GLY A 36 9.18 23.32 -9.42
N CYS A 37 8.95 22.57 -8.35
CA CYS A 37 9.67 21.33 -8.07
C CYS A 37 8.70 20.22 -7.63
N MET A 38 9.25 19.03 -7.45
CA MET A 38 8.52 17.87 -6.98
C MET A 38 8.75 17.68 -5.49
N ILE A 39 7.67 17.81 -4.72
CA ILE A 39 7.69 17.77 -3.27
C ILE A 39 7.08 16.44 -2.82
N GLY A 40 7.77 15.76 -1.89
CA GLY A 40 7.25 14.59 -1.20
C GLY A 40 6.78 14.94 0.21
N LEU A 41 5.54 14.58 0.52
CA LEU A 41 5.01 14.57 1.86
C LEU A 41 4.98 13.12 2.31
N ILE A 42 5.94 12.71 3.13
CA ILE A 42 6.20 11.31 3.43
C ILE A 42 5.96 10.97 4.89
N GLY A 43 5.45 9.78 5.11
CA GLY A 43 5.10 9.24 6.41
C GLY A 43 4.14 8.07 6.29
N PRO A 44 3.93 7.31 7.39
CA PRO A 44 2.98 6.20 7.40
C PRO A 44 1.53 6.69 7.23
N ASP A 45 0.60 5.76 7.07
CA ASP A 45 -0.81 6.10 7.01
C ASP A 45 -1.30 6.70 8.33
N GLY A 46 -2.27 7.62 8.26
CA GLY A 46 -2.90 8.20 9.45
C GLY A 46 -2.12 9.31 10.14
N VAL A 47 -1.06 9.83 9.53
CA VAL A 47 -0.25 10.91 10.13
C VAL A 47 -0.70 12.33 9.73
N GLY A 48 -1.73 12.46 8.87
CA GLY A 48 -2.28 13.73 8.45
C GLY A 48 -1.92 14.17 7.04
N LYS A 49 -1.27 13.34 6.24
CA LYS A 49 -0.88 13.67 4.86
C LYS A 49 -2.09 14.05 4.00
N SER A 50 -3.10 13.17 3.94
CA SER A 50 -4.32 13.41 3.14
C SER A 50 -5.08 14.65 3.62
N SER A 51 -5.11 14.89 4.92
CA SER A 51 -5.74 16.09 5.51
C SER A 51 -5.05 17.36 5.05
N LEU A 52 -3.72 17.37 5.04
CA LEU A 52 -2.93 18.51 4.57
C LEU A 52 -3.17 18.76 3.08
N LEU A 53 -3.17 17.70 2.26
CA LEU A 53 -3.45 17.82 0.83
C LEU A 53 -4.86 18.37 0.56
N ALA A 54 -5.85 17.94 1.33
CA ALA A 54 -7.22 18.43 1.21
C ALA A 54 -7.34 19.93 1.53
N LEU A 55 -6.57 20.42 2.50
CA LEU A 55 -6.49 21.85 2.81
C LEU A 55 -5.80 22.62 1.69
N LEU A 56 -4.70 22.11 1.16
CA LEU A 56 -3.95 22.73 0.05
C LEU A 56 -4.79 22.85 -1.22
N SER A 57 -5.63 21.88 -1.50
CA SER A 57 -6.51 21.86 -2.66
C SER A 57 -7.75 22.76 -2.52
N GLY A 58 -8.02 23.24 -1.31
CA GLY A 58 -9.25 23.98 -1.01
C GLY A 58 -10.47 23.10 -0.78
N ALA A 59 -10.32 21.77 -0.78
CA ALA A 59 -11.41 20.82 -0.55
C ALA A 59 -11.89 20.82 0.90
N LYS A 60 -11.03 21.25 1.85
CA LYS A 60 -11.38 21.43 3.26
C LYS A 60 -11.13 22.85 3.71
N ILE A 61 -11.92 23.28 4.69
CA ILE A 61 -11.83 24.62 5.29
C ILE A 61 -10.74 24.61 6.37
N VAL A 62 -9.90 25.64 6.36
CA VAL A 62 -8.89 25.86 7.40
C VAL A 62 -9.61 26.23 8.70
N GLN A 63 -9.41 25.43 9.76
CA GLN A 63 -10.03 25.66 11.08
C GLN A 63 -9.18 26.61 11.92
N GLN A 64 -7.87 26.47 11.88
CA GLN A 64 -6.92 27.26 12.67
C GLN A 64 -5.62 27.43 11.90
N GLY A 65 -5.02 28.59 12.01
CA GLY A 65 -3.78 28.95 11.31
C GLY A 65 -4.04 29.63 9.97
N LYS A 66 -2.97 29.85 9.21
CA LYS A 66 -3.01 30.51 7.92
C LYS A 66 -2.40 29.63 6.84
N LEU A 67 -3.08 29.53 5.72
CA LEU A 67 -2.63 28.76 4.56
C LEU A 67 -2.68 29.62 3.31
N THR A 68 -1.51 29.92 2.76
CA THR A 68 -1.35 30.65 1.51
C THR A 68 -1.04 29.67 0.38
N VAL A 69 -1.85 29.68 -0.67
CA VAL A 69 -1.69 28.81 -1.86
C VAL A 69 -1.75 29.69 -3.11
N LEU A 70 -0.76 29.54 -4.00
CA LEU A 70 -0.68 30.31 -5.24
C LEU A 70 -0.83 31.83 -5.01
N GLY A 71 -0.15 32.32 -3.98
CA GLY A 71 -0.03 33.76 -3.73
C GLY A 71 -1.14 34.43 -2.94
N GLY A 72 -2.07 33.68 -2.34
CA GLY A 72 -3.14 34.23 -1.53
C GLY A 72 -3.70 33.27 -0.51
N ASP A 73 -4.47 33.80 0.43
CA ASP A 73 -5.10 33.02 1.51
C ASP A 73 -6.20 32.12 0.97
N ILE A 74 -6.04 30.80 1.09
CA ILE A 74 -7.01 29.82 0.60
C ILE A 74 -8.32 29.85 1.41
N ALA A 75 -8.31 30.38 2.61
CA ALA A 75 -9.53 30.59 3.42
C ALA A 75 -10.42 31.71 2.85
N ASP A 76 -9.83 32.67 2.12
CA ASP A 76 -10.57 33.68 1.41
C ASP A 76 -11.30 33.07 0.22
N LYS A 77 -12.63 33.13 0.24
CA LYS A 77 -13.49 32.58 -0.81
C LYS A 77 -13.17 33.17 -2.19
N HIS A 78 -12.87 34.46 -2.26
CA HIS A 78 -12.57 35.13 -3.52
C HIS A 78 -11.25 34.57 -4.14
N HIS A 79 -10.20 34.48 -3.34
CA HIS A 79 -8.94 33.90 -3.77
C HIS A 79 -9.10 32.42 -4.16
N ARG A 80 -9.83 31.64 -3.37
CA ARG A 80 -10.08 30.23 -3.63
C ARG A 80 -10.77 30.00 -4.98
N ILE A 81 -11.78 30.82 -5.31
CA ILE A 81 -12.46 30.75 -6.60
C ILE A 81 -11.51 31.09 -7.74
N GLN A 82 -10.61 32.04 -7.56
CA GLN A 82 -9.62 32.43 -8.58
C GLN A 82 -8.60 31.34 -8.85
N VAL A 83 -8.12 30.62 -7.84
CA VAL A 83 -7.01 29.66 -7.97
C VAL A 83 -7.47 28.22 -8.20
N CYS A 84 -8.70 27.84 -7.87
CA CYS A 84 -9.21 26.49 -8.08
C CYS A 84 -8.97 25.93 -9.50
N PRO A 85 -9.17 26.71 -10.57
CA PRO A 85 -8.88 26.22 -11.93
C PRO A 85 -7.40 25.91 -12.19
N TYR A 86 -6.50 26.36 -11.35
CA TYR A 86 -5.05 26.15 -11.47
C TYR A 86 -4.53 25.04 -10.55
N ILE A 87 -5.42 24.42 -9.77
CA ILE A 87 -5.09 23.31 -8.86
C ILE A 87 -5.74 22.04 -9.38
N ALA A 88 -4.97 20.97 -9.45
CA ALA A 88 -5.47 19.62 -9.73
C ALA A 88 -5.23 18.72 -8.51
N TYR A 89 -6.21 17.91 -8.19
CA TYR A 89 -6.14 16.98 -7.07
C TYR A 89 -6.50 15.56 -7.53
N MET A 90 -5.55 14.66 -7.38
CA MET A 90 -5.75 13.23 -7.63
C MET A 90 -5.88 12.51 -6.27
N PRO A 91 -7.09 12.10 -5.87
CA PRO A 91 -7.32 11.52 -4.56
C PRO A 91 -6.73 10.11 -4.43
N GLN A 92 -6.58 9.66 -3.19
CA GLN A 92 -6.14 8.30 -2.87
C GLN A 92 -7.14 7.27 -3.39
N GLY A 93 -6.62 6.19 -3.96
CA GLY A 93 -7.41 5.07 -4.49
C GLY A 93 -7.42 5.03 -6.01
N LEU A 94 -7.20 3.84 -6.57
CA LEU A 94 -7.15 3.63 -8.02
C LEU A 94 -8.50 3.92 -8.66
N GLY A 95 -8.53 4.92 -9.53
CA GLY A 95 -9.71 5.26 -10.29
C GLY A 95 -10.86 5.89 -9.50
N LYS A 96 -10.62 6.39 -8.29
CA LYS A 96 -11.68 7.03 -7.46
C LYS A 96 -12.30 8.25 -8.11
N ASN A 97 -11.54 9.01 -8.91
CA ASN A 97 -12.03 10.16 -9.63
C ASN A 97 -12.60 9.83 -11.01
N LEU A 98 -12.74 8.54 -11.33
CA LEU A 98 -13.23 8.07 -12.62
C LEU A 98 -14.65 7.53 -12.53
N TYR A 99 -15.41 7.75 -13.61
CA TYR A 99 -16.69 7.10 -13.84
C TYR A 99 -16.45 5.75 -14.52
N LYS A 100 -16.64 4.66 -13.78
CA LYS A 100 -16.27 3.30 -14.20
C LYS A 100 -17.03 2.82 -15.43
N THR A 101 -18.25 3.27 -15.63
CA THR A 101 -19.11 2.90 -16.75
C THR A 101 -18.84 3.72 -18.01
N LEU A 102 -18.20 4.88 -17.86
CA LEU A 102 -17.80 5.70 -18.98
C LEU A 102 -16.48 5.22 -19.58
N SER A 103 -16.32 5.42 -20.89
CA SER A 103 -15.05 5.13 -21.58
C SER A 103 -13.95 6.10 -21.16
N VAL A 104 -12.72 5.79 -21.58
CA VAL A 104 -11.56 6.71 -21.43
C VAL A 104 -11.89 8.08 -22.04
N GLU A 105 -12.37 8.09 -23.27
CA GLU A 105 -12.78 9.32 -23.98
C GLU A 105 -13.86 10.09 -23.24
N GLU A 106 -14.91 9.39 -22.80
CA GLU A 106 -16.04 10.01 -22.11
C GLU A 106 -15.65 10.62 -20.75
N ASN A 107 -14.77 9.96 -19.99
CA ASN A 107 -14.23 10.52 -18.75
C ASN A 107 -13.49 11.84 -19.00
N LEU A 108 -12.63 11.87 -20.02
CA LEU A 108 -11.85 13.06 -20.37
C LEU A 108 -12.73 14.19 -20.91
N GLN A 109 -13.71 13.86 -21.76
CA GLN A 109 -14.68 14.84 -22.28
C GLN A 109 -15.48 15.48 -21.13
N PHE A 110 -15.93 14.67 -20.18
CA PHE A 110 -16.68 15.17 -19.03
C PHE A 110 -15.88 16.20 -18.22
N VAL A 111 -14.64 15.87 -17.86
CA VAL A 111 -13.78 16.78 -17.09
C VAL A 111 -13.47 18.05 -17.87
N ALA A 112 -13.13 17.92 -19.16
CA ALA A 112 -12.83 19.06 -20.02
C ALA A 112 -14.02 20.03 -20.15
N ARG A 113 -15.24 19.49 -20.20
CA ARG A 113 -16.46 20.30 -20.22
C ARG A 113 -16.68 21.04 -18.91
N LEU A 114 -16.38 20.40 -17.77
CA LEU A 114 -16.47 21.06 -16.47
C LEU A 114 -15.58 22.30 -16.37
N PHE A 115 -14.43 22.31 -17.06
CA PHE A 115 -13.53 23.45 -17.10
C PHE A 115 -13.84 24.44 -18.24
N GLY A 116 -14.96 24.25 -18.96
CA GLY A 116 -15.44 25.18 -19.95
C GLY A 116 -14.71 25.17 -21.28
N HIS A 117 -13.95 24.10 -21.60
CA HIS A 117 -13.26 23.95 -22.89
C HIS A 117 -14.26 23.69 -24.02
N ASP A 118 -14.09 24.38 -25.15
CA ASP A 118 -14.88 24.12 -26.34
C ASP A 118 -14.46 22.80 -27.04
N ALA A 119 -15.22 22.38 -28.05
CA ALA A 119 -14.99 21.09 -28.70
C ALA A 119 -13.61 20.96 -29.33
N VAL A 120 -13.07 22.02 -29.92
CA VAL A 120 -11.75 22.04 -30.55
C VAL A 120 -10.65 21.91 -29.50
N GLU A 121 -10.72 22.69 -28.45
CA GLU A 121 -9.77 22.65 -27.33
C GLU A 121 -9.80 21.30 -26.59
N ARG A 122 -11.00 20.76 -26.34
CA ARG A 122 -11.15 19.43 -25.73
C ARG A 122 -10.45 18.36 -26.57
N ARG A 123 -10.70 18.34 -27.87
CA ARG A 123 -10.08 17.35 -28.78
C ARG A 123 -8.55 17.43 -28.73
N LYS A 124 -8.03 18.63 -28.80
CA LYS A 124 -6.58 18.87 -28.78
C LYS A 124 -5.96 18.36 -27.48
N ARG A 125 -6.53 18.72 -26.33
CA ARG A 125 -6.00 18.33 -25.01
C ARG A 125 -6.10 16.83 -24.77
N ILE A 126 -7.24 16.22 -25.13
CA ILE A 126 -7.44 14.78 -24.98
C ILE A 126 -6.44 14.01 -25.84
N ASP A 127 -6.23 14.42 -27.10
CA ASP A 127 -5.27 13.75 -27.99
C ASP A 127 -3.84 13.87 -27.48
N GLU A 128 -3.41 15.05 -27.02
CA GLU A 128 -2.08 15.25 -26.46
C GLU A 128 -1.85 14.37 -25.23
N LEU A 129 -2.79 14.36 -24.27
CA LEU A 129 -2.66 13.60 -23.02
C LEU A 129 -2.73 12.09 -23.26
N THR A 130 -3.63 11.62 -24.12
CA THR A 130 -3.77 10.18 -24.38
C THR A 130 -2.60 9.63 -25.18
N GLN A 131 -2.04 10.41 -26.10
CA GLN A 131 -0.80 10.04 -26.80
C GLN A 131 0.39 9.99 -25.86
N SER A 132 0.56 10.99 -24.99
CA SER A 132 1.66 11.05 -24.01
C SER A 132 1.63 9.91 -23.02
N THR A 133 0.45 9.40 -22.67
CA THR A 133 0.25 8.36 -21.66
C THR A 133 0.07 6.96 -22.24
N GLY A 134 0.01 6.83 -23.57
CA GLY A 134 -0.23 5.54 -24.23
C GLY A 134 -1.67 5.06 -24.18
N LEU A 135 -2.62 5.94 -23.88
CA LEU A 135 -4.06 5.60 -23.80
C LEU A 135 -4.80 5.77 -25.12
N SER A 136 -4.16 6.29 -26.16
CA SER A 136 -4.80 6.59 -27.45
C SER A 136 -5.45 5.39 -28.12
N GLY A 137 -4.96 4.18 -27.88
CA GLY A 137 -5.54 2.94 -28.39
C GLY A 137 -6.70 2.37 -27.58
N PHE A 138 -7.06 3.01 -26.45
CA PHE A 138 -8.04 2.49 -25.49
C PHE A 138 -9.20 3.46 -25.23
N LEU A 139 -9.40 4.43 -26.12
CA LEU A 139 -10.38 5.52 -25.93
C LEU A 139 -11.81 5.02 -25.69
N ASP A 140 -12.20 3.92 -26.32
CA ASP A 140 -13.55 3.35 -26.23
C ASP A 140 -13.72 2.37 -25.06
N ARG A 141 -12.64 2.02 -24.35
CA ARG A 141 -12.68 1.06 -23.25
C ARG A 141 -13.29 1.69 -22.01
N PRO A 142 -14.27 1.02 -21.34
CA PRO A 142 -14.80 1.48 -20.07
C PRO A 142 -13.69 1.57 -19.01
N ALA A 143 -13.68 2.66 -18.24
CA ALA A 143 -12.66 2.90 -17.23
C ALA A 143 -12.57 1.78 -16.19
N GLY A 144 -13.71 1.17 -15.84
CA GLY A 144 -13.75 0.04 -14.89
C GLY A 144 -13.02 -1.21 -15.37
N LYS A 145 -12.80 -1.36 -16.68
CA LYS A 145 -12.11 -2.51 -17.30
C LYS A 145 -10.62 -2.26 -17.55
N LEU A 146 -10.10 -1.11 -17.17
CA LEU A 146 -8.67 -0.80 -17.29
C LEU A 146 -7.87 -1.54 -16.20
N SER A 147 -6.59 -1.82 -16.50
CA SER A 147 -5.63 -2.26 -15.49
C SER A 147 -5.41 -1.17 -14.45
N GLY A 148 -4.84 -1.53 -13.28
CA GLY A 148 -4.51 -0.54 -12.24
C GLY A 148 -3.61 0.58 -12.74
N GLY A 149 -2.57 0.24 -13.53
CA GLY A 149 -1.67 1.22 -14.13
C GLY A 149 -2.37 2.13 -15.14
N MET A 150 -3.27 1.58 -15.96
CA MET A 150 -4.07 2.36 -16.92
C MET A 150 -5.07 3.29 -16.22
N LYS A 151 -5.72 2.83 -15.15
CA LYS A 151 -6.59 3.68 -14.32
C LYS A 151 -5.83 4.86 -13.75
N GLN A 152 -4.61 4.64 -13.29
CA GLN A 152 -3.73 5.70 -12.82
C GLN A 152 -3.41 6.73 -13.90
N LYS A 153 -3.04 6.26 -15.10
CA LYS A 153 -2.75 7.12 -16.23
C LYS A 153 -3.98 7.95 -16.62
N LEU A 154 -5.16 7.35 -16.66
CA LEU A 154 -6.41 8.07 -16.93
C LEU A 154 -6.74 9.09 -15.85
N SER A 155 -6.60 8.72 -14.57
CA SER A 155 -6.80 9.64 -13.45
C SER A 155 -5.87 10.84 -13.53
N LEU A 156 -4.62 10.61 -13.92
CA LEU A 156 -3.64 11.67 -14.14
C LEU A 156 -4.04 12.57 -15.30
N CYS A 157 -4.46 11.99 -16.42
CA CYS A 157 -4.96 12.77 -17.58
C CYS A 157 -6.15 13.65 -17.19
N CYS A 158 -7.11 13.12 -16.43
CA CYS A 158 -8.23 13.90 -15.92
C CYS A 158 -7.78 15.07 -15.04
N SER A 159 -6.75 14.87 -14.23
CA SER A 159 -6.18 15.90 -13.38
C SER A 159 -5.41 16.98 -14.17
N LEU A 160 -4.87 16.64 -15.34
CA LEU A 160 -4.04 17.52 -16.16
C LEU A 160 -4.79 18.22 -17.29
N ILE A 161 -6.04 17.83 -17.56
CA ILE A 161 -6.79 18.31 -18.74
C ILE A 161 -6.95 19.85 -18.76
N HIS A 162 -7.00 20.47 -17.59
CA HIS A 162 -7.17 21.91 -17.44
C HIS A 162 -5.86 22.68 -17.23
N ASP A 163 -4.72 22.03 -17.43
CA ASP A 163 -3.37 22.63 -17.36
C ASP A 163 -3.07 23.33 -16.02
N PRO A 164 -3.02 22.57 -14.91
CA PRO A 164 -2.84 23.17 -13.58
C PRO A 164 -1.41 23.70 -13.36
N ASP A 165 -1.28 24.69 -12.48
CA ASP A 165 0.01 25.17 -11.95
C ASP A 165 0.45 24.38 -10.71
N PHE A 166 -0.50 23.76 -10.02
CA PHE A 166 -0.25 22.96 -8.82
C PHE A 166 -0.97 21.62 -8.90
N LEU A 167 -0.19 20.55 -9.01
CA LEU A 167 -0.68 19.16 -9.07
C LEU A 167 -0.48 18.49 -7.72
N ILE A 168 -1.57 17.99 -7.13
CA ILE A 168 -1.59 17.33 -5.84
C ILE A 168 -1.94 15.86 -6.04
N LEU A 169 -1.03 14.96 -5.66
CA LEU A 169 -1.16 13.51 -5.82
C LEU A 169 -1.14 12.83 -4.45
N ASP A 170 -2.24 12.17 -4.09
CA ASP A 170 -2.36 11.47 -2.81
C ASP A 170 -2.18 9.97 -3.01
N GLU A 171 -1.01 9.47 -2.64
CA GLU A 171 -0.60 8.06 -2.75
C GLU A 171 -0.92 7.45 -4.12
N PRO A 172 -0.41 8.07 -5.22
CA PRO A 172 -0.84 7.73 -6.57
C PRO A 172 -0.39 6.33 -7.02
N THR A 173 0.60 5.72 -6.38
CA THR A 173 1.18 4.43 -6.78
C THR A 173 0.83 3.28 -5.83
N THR A 174 0.00 3.52 -4.82
CA THR A 174 -0.40 2.50 -3.86
C THR A 174 -1.19 1.38 -4.53
N GLY A 175 -0.75 0.14 -4.32
CA GLY A 175 -1.39 -1.04 -4.89
C GLY A 175 -1.03 -1.36 -6.33
N VAL A 176 -0.15 -0.60 -6.93
CA VAL A 176 0.34 -0.79 -8.31
C VAL A 176 1.64 -1.59 -8.29
N ASP A 177 1.86 -2.45 -9.27
CA ASP A 177 3.10 -3.22 -9.37
C ASP A 177 4.32 -2.32 -9.63
N PRO A 178 5.54 -2.78 -9.34
CA PRO A 178 6.75 -1.96 -9.48
C PRO A 178 7.01 -1.45 -10.89
N LEU A 179 6.66 -2.22 -11.92
CA LEU A 179 6.84 -1.77 -13.32
C LEU A 179 5.90 -0.61 -13.64
N ALA A 180 4.62 -0.75 -13.32
CA ALA A 180 3.63 0.31 -13.54
C ALA A 180 3.97 1.57 -12.71
N ARG A 181 4.49 1.38 -11.48
CA ARG A 181 4.96 2.48 -10.64
C ARG A 181 6.13 3.23 -11.28
N ALA A 182 7.15 2.52 -11.76
CA ALA A 182 8.28 3.12 -12.45
C ALA A 182 7.85 3.89 -13.71
N GLN A 183 6.93 3.32 -14.48
CA GLN A 183 6.35 3.97 -15.67
C GLN A 183 5.57 5.24 -15.32
N PHE A 184 4.83 5.22 -14.21
CA PHE A 184 4.09 6.39 -13.73
C PHE A 184 5.04 7.56 -13.39
N TRP A 185 6.11 7.32 -12.65
CA TRP A 185 7.07 8.36 -12.29
C TRP A 185 7.85 8.86 -13.49
N GLU A 186 8.18 7.99 -14.43
CA GLU A 186 8.78 8.39 -15.71
C GLU A 186 7.85 9.31 -16.48
N LEU A 187 6.56 9.00 -16.53
CA LEU A 187 5.53 9.85 -17.16
C LEU A 187 5.42 11.21 -16.47
N ILE A 188 5.38 11.25 -15.14
CA ILE A 188 5.36 12.51 -14.36
C ILE A 188 6.58 13.36 -14.70
N ASN A 189 7.77 12.77 -14.76
CA ASN A 189 9.00 13.48 -15.08
C ASN A 189 8.98 14.05 -16.50
N ARG A 190 8.43 13.33 -17.48
CA ARG A 190 8.25 13.84 -18.84
C ARG A 190 7.29 15.03 -18.89
N ILE A 191 6.18 14.95 -18.18
CA ILE A 191 5.19 16.04 -18.09
C ILE A 191 5.82 17.28 -17.46
N ARG A 192 6.60 17.12 -16.41
CA ARG A 192 7.31 18.22 -15.74
C ARG A 192 8.33 18.92 -16.64
N LYS A 193 8.99 18.19 -17.54
CA LYS A 193 9.92 18.79 -18.53
C LYS A 193 9.20 19.70 -19.51
N VAL A 194 7.99 19.35 -19.91
CA VAL A 194 7.15 20.17 -20.79
C VAL A 194 6.51 21.34 -20.05
N ARG A 195 6.27 21.19 -18.73
CA ARG A 195 5.63 22.18 -17.86
C ARG A 195 6.52 22.50 -16.65
N PRO A 196 7.68 23.17 -16.85
CA PRO A 196 8.67 23.35 -15.77
C PRO A 196 8.17 24.27 -14.64
N HIS A 197 7.14 25.06 -14.87
CA HIS A 197 6.52 25.95 -13.87
C HIS A 197 5.54 25.23 -12.95
N MET A 198 5.09 24.03 -13.30
CA MET A 198 4.13 23.26 -12.52
C MET A 198 4.79 22.73 -11.24
N SER A 199 4.21 23.04 -10.10
CA SER A 199 4.58 22.47 -8.82
C SER A 199 3.81 21.17 -8.57
N VAL A 200 4.49 20.15 -8.06
CA VAL A 200 3.89 18.86 -7.76
C VAL A 200 4.14 18.50 -6.31
N ILE A 201 3.08 18.13 -5.58
CA ILE A 201 3.20 17.55 -4.25
C ILE A 201 2.62 16.13 -4.26
N VAL A 202 3.38 15.19 -3.72
CA VAL A 202 3.03 13.78 -3.63
C VAL A 202 3.03 13.35 -2.19
N ALA A 203 1.89 12.88 -1.68
CA ALA A 203 1.84 12.18 -0.41
C ALA A 203 2.09 10.70 -0.64
N THR A 204 3.03 10.11 0.09
CA THR A 204 3.33 8.67 -0.02
C THR A 204 3.78 8.08 1.32
N ALA A 205 3.31 6.85 1.58
CA ALA A 205 3.81 6.00 2.66
C ALA A 205 5.02 5.16 2.20
N TYR A 206 5.27 5.08 0.90
CA TYR A 206 6.47 4.49 0.31
C TYR A 206 7.61 5.49 0.36
N MET A 207 8.28 5.58 1.50
CA MET A 207 9.26 6.62 1.75
C MET A 207 10.44 6.58 0.78
N ASP A 208 10.92 5.39 0.43
CA ASP A 208 12.06 5.22 -0.47
C ASP A 208 11.75 5.61 -1.93
N GLU A 209 10.47 5.63 -2.33
CA GLU A 209 10.02 6.15 -3.61
C GLU A 209 10.35 7.65 -3.77
N ALA A 210 10.31 8.38 -2.67
CA ALA A 210 10.57 9.81 -2.63
C ALA A 210 12.05 10.18 -2.78
N GLN A 211 12.93 9.20 -2.86
CA GLN A 211 14.37 9.45 -3.03
C GLN A 211 14.69 10.17 -4.34
N GLY A 212 13.86 10.01 -5.36
CA GLY A 212 13.96 10.73 -6.63
C GLY A 212 13.27 12.10 -6.67
N PHE A 213 12.66 12.55 -5.58
CA PHE A 213 11.96 13.83 -5.51
C PHE A 213 12.95 14.97 -5.20
N ASP A 214 12.52 16.20 -5.46
CA ASP A 214 13.40 17.38 -5.27
C ASP A 214 13.49 17.81 -3.82
N TRP A 215 12.40 17.73 -3.07
CA TRP A 215 12.31 18.22 -1.71
C TRP A 215 11.28 17.42 -0.92
N LEU A 216 11.54 17.20 0.36
CA LEU A 216 10.72 16.33 1.21
C LEU A 216 10.30 17.02 2.51
N ALA A 217 9.10 16.69 2.98
CA ALA A 217 8.64 16.93 4.33
C ALA A 217 8.22 15.61 4.95
N MET A 218 8.83 15.25 6.06
CA MET A 218 8.49 14.03 6.81
C MET A 218 7.45 14.36 7.87
N MET A 219 6.35 13.60 7.90
CA MET A 219 5.25 13.77 8.84
C MET A 219 5.07 12.57 9.76
N ASP A 220 4.76 12.87 11.01
CA ASP A 220 4.28 11.90 11.98
C ASP A 220 3.34 12.57 12.96
N ASP A 221 2.25 11.89 13.30
CA ASP A 221 1.28 12.32 14.30
C ASP A 221 0.78 13.76 14.10
N GLY A 222 0.48 14.11 12.86
CA GLY A 222 -0.01 15.43 12.49
C GLY A 222 1.01 16.55 12.53
N ARG A 223 2.30 16.23 12.67
CA ARG A 223 3.41 17.19 12.79
C ARG A 223 4.47 16.96 11.73
N ILE A 224 5.19 18.01 11.40
CA ILE A 224 6.37 17.92 10.54
C ILE A 224 7.60 17.57 11.40
N LEU A 225 8.27 16.47 11.06
CA LEU A 225 9.50 16.05 11.73
C LEU A 225 10.71 16.80 11.20
N LYS A 226 10.89 16.84 9.88
CA LYS A 226 12.01 17.44 9.21
C LYS A 226 11.68 17.72 7.75
N THR A 227 12.36 18.72 7.19
CA THR A 227 12.26 19.07 5.77
C THR A 227 13.65 19.19 5.15
N GLY A 228 13.74 19.01 3.85
CA GLY A 228 14.98 19.16 3.10
C GLY A 228 15.00 18.31 1.83
N THR A 229 16.11 18.35 1.10
CA THR A 229 16.32 17.44 -0.02
C THR A 229 16.52 16.01 0.49
N PRO A 230 16.25 14.98 -0.34
CA PRO A 230 16.52 13.59 0.06
C PRO A 230 17.96 13.39 0.55
N GLN A 231 18.94 13.95 -0.14
CA GLN A 231 20.36 13.85 0.23
C GLN A 231 20.65 14.49 1.59
N GLN A 232 20.06 15.65 1.86
CA GLN A 232 20.22 16.34 3.15
C GLN A 232 19.67 15.49 4.30
N LEU A 233 18.47 14.91 4.12
CA LEU A 233 17.83 14.08 5.14
C LEU A 233 18.64 12.81 5.42
N LEU A 234 19.13 12.14 4.39
CA LEU A 234 19.99 10.96 4.53
C LEU A 234 21.32 11.29 5.20
N SER A 235 21.97 12.38 4.79
CA SER A 235 23.26 12.82 5.32
C SER A 235 23.17 13.24 6.78
N GLU A 236 22.19 14.07 7.14
CA GLU A 236 22.00 14.57 8.50
C GLU A 236 21.67 13.48 9.51
N THR A 237 20.96 12.45 9.07
CA THR A 237 20.59 11.29 9.90
C THR A 237 21.57 10.12 9.80
N GLN A 238 22.56 10.22 8.91
CA GLN A 238 23.51 9.13 8.61
C GLN A 238 22.77 7.82 8.31
N SER A 239 21.77 7.91 7.42
CA SER A 239 20.90 6.80 7.05
C SER A 239 21.16 6.36 5.62
N ALA A 240 20.98 5.05 5.36
CA ALA A 240 21.09 4.47 4.02
C ALA A 240 19.77 4.57 3.23
N SER A 241 18.64 4.71 3.91
CA SER A 241 17.31 4.83 3.30
C SER A 241 16.50 5.93 3.97
N LEU A 242 15.49 6.44 3.26
CA LEU A 242 14.57 7.44 3.81
C LEU A 242 13.70 6.86 4.95
N GLU A 243 13.38 5.58 4.91
CA GLU A 243 12.69 4.92 6.00
C GLU A 243 13.53 4.91 7.28
N ASP A 244 14.82 4.59 7.18
CA ASP A 244 15.74 4.68 8.32
C ASP A 244 15.86 6.13 8.84
N ALA A 245 15.94 7.09 7.94
CA ALA A 245 15.95 8.51 8.31
C ALA A 245 14.69 8.91 9.06
N PHE A 246 13.54 8.46 8.60
CA PHE A 246 12.26 8.69 9.27
C PHE A 246 12.24 8.14 10.70
N ILE A 247 12.68 6.90 10.88
CA ILE A 247 12.74 6.26 12.21
C ILE A 247 13.65 7.05 13.14
N LYS A 248 14.82 7.47 12.66
CA LYS A 248 15.77 8.26 13.46
C LYS A 248 15.24 9.63 13.85
N LEU A 249 14.37 10.22 13.03
CA LEU A 249 13.78 11.54 13.29
C LEU A 249 12.54 11.49 14.19
N LEU A 250 11.99 10.31 14.46
CA LEU A 250 10.88 10.17 15.40
C LEU A 250 11.28 10.62 16.81
N PRO A 251 10.30 11.09 17.62
CA PRO A 251 10.54 11.37 19.02
C PRO A 251 11.12 10.17 19.79
N GLU A 252 12.02 10.39 20.72
CA GLU A 252 12.66 9.33 21.50
C GLU A 252 11.65 8.40 22.20
N GLU A 253 10.53 8.94 22.64
CA GLU A 253 9.43 8.20 23.27
C GLU A 253 8.88 7.09 22.38
N LYS A 254 8.84 7.31 21.05
CA LYS A 254 8.36 6.35 20.05
C LYS A 254 9.42 5.31 19.69
N LYS A 255 10.68 5.55 20.03
CA LYS A 255 11.80 4.66 19.71
C LYS A 255 12.24 3.79 20.90
N VAL A 256 11.60 3.91 22.05
CA VAL A 256 11.94 3.12 23.23
C VAL A 256 11.84 1.64 22.93
N GLY A 257 12.94 0.91 23.13
CA GLY A 257 13.02 -0.52 22.85
C GLY A 257 13.10 -0.90 21.38
N TYR A 258 13.18 0.08 20.47
CA TYR A 258 13.34 -0.21 19.05
C TYR A 258 14.75 -0.72 18.76
N GLU A 259 14.82 -1.86 18.08
CA GLU A 259 16.05 -2.44 17.53
C GLU A 259 15.81 -2.85 16.07
N PRO A 260 16.82 -2.80 15.20
CA PRO A 260 16.67 -3.30 13.84
C PRO A 260 16.28 -4.78 13.83
N VAL A 261 15.46 -5.16 12.84
CA VAL A 261 15.03 -6.55 12.69
C VAL A 261 16.19 -7.40 12.20
N VAL A 262 16.50 -8.46 12.93
CA VAL A 262 17.50 -9.47 12.56
C VAL A 262 16.79 -10.80 12.36
N ILE A 263 17.03 -11.43 11.21
CA ILE A 263 16.41 -12.72 10.85
C ILE A 263 17.46 -13.81 10.95
N PRO A 264 17.40 -14.67 11.98
CA PRO A 264 18.29 -15.82 12.07
C PRO A 264 18.04 -16.80 10.90
N PRO A 265 19.06 -17.53 10.44
CA PRO A 265 18.87 -18.59 9.46
C PRO A 265 17.86 -19.62 9.95
N LEU A 266 17.04 -20.15 9.03
CA LEU A 266 16.13 -21.23 9.33
C LEU A 266 16.94 -22.51 9.56
N ALA A 267 16.79 -23.11 10.75
CA ALA A 267 17.36 -24.44 11.01
C ALA A 267 16.62 -25.48 10.16
N ASN A 268 17.35 -26.51 9.67
CA ASN A 268 16.76 -27.61 8.92
C ASN A 268 15.79 -28.41 9.81
N TYR A 269 14.54 -27.98 9.87
CA TYR A 269 13.48 -28.78 10.46
C TYR A 269 13.10 -29.89 9.45
N GLY A 270 13.44 -31.14 9.76
CA GLY A 270 13.03 -32.37 9.06
C GLY A 270 12.90 -32.21 7.56
N SER A 271 13.97 -32.44 6.86
CA SER A 271 14.33 -31.97 5.51
C SER A 271 13.33 -32.18 4.37
N ASP A 272 12.24 -32.96 4.53
CA ASP A 272 11.39 -33.34 3.41
C ASP A 272 9.89 -33.20 3.65
N THR A 273 9.46 -32.53 4.74
CA THR A 273 8.03 -32.34 5.02
C THR A 273 7.60 -30.93 4.68
N TYR A 274 6.62 -30.84 3.78
CA TYR A 274 5.97 -29.58 3.41
C TYR A 274 4.75 -29.34 4.29
N ALA A 275 4.62 -28.13 4.81
CA ALA A 275 3.44 -27.71 5.55
C ALA A 275 2.29 -27.35 4.63
N LEU A 276 2.60 -26.65 3.55
CA LEU A 276 1.63 -26.19 2.54
C LEU A 276 2.11 -26.58 1.16
N GLU A 277 1.22 -27.10 0.32
CA GLU A 277 1.48 -27.40 -1.08
C GLU A 277 0.28 -27.01 -1.93
N ALA A 278 0.56 -26.49 -3.12
CA ALA A 278 -0.44 -26.29 -4.16
C ALA A 278 0.10 -26.80 -5.49
N LYS A 279 -0.75 -27.45 -6.27
CA LYS A 279 -0.44 -27.94 -7.60
C LYS A 279 -1.53 -27.54 -8.58
N ASP A 280 -1.14 -26.78 -9.61
CA ASP A 280 -2.02 -26.31 -10.68
C ASP A 280 -3.28 -25.63 -10.15
N LEU A 281 -3.16 -24.93 -9.03
CA LEU A 281 -4.27 -24.28 -8.34
C LEU A 281 -4.86 -23.19 -9.24
N THR A 282 -6.16 -23.34 -9.57
CA THR A 282 -6.85 -22.43 -10.46
C THR A 282 -8.18 -22.01 -9.85
N VAL A 283 -8.47 -20.72 -9.87
CA VAL A 283 -9.73 -20.16 -9.39
C VAL A 283 -10.30 -19.24 -10.47
N GLN A 284 -11.52 -19.55 -10.91
CA GLN A 284 -12.25 -18.79 -11.91
C GLN A 284 -13.54 -18.23 -11.34
N PHE A 285 -13.82 -16.97 -11.65
CA PHE A 285 -15.09 -16.29 -11.37
C PHE A 285 -15.73 -15.92 -12.72
N GLY A 286 -16.64 -16.75 -13.23
CA GLY A 286 -17.16 -16.59 -14.58
C GLY A 286 -16.04 -16.70 -15.63
N ASP A 287 -15.86 -15.67 -16.44
CA ASP A 287 -14.80 -15.61 -17.46
C ASP A 287 -13.46 -15.09 -16.93
N PHE A 288 -13.41 -14.69 -15.65
CA PHE A 288 -12.20 -14.14 -15.03
C PHE A 288 -11.45 -15.22 -14.26
N THR A 289 -10.18 -15.40 -14.61
CA THR A 289 -9.27 -16.29 -13.90
C THR A 289 -8.46 -15.50 -12.87
N ALA A 290 -8.82 -15.62 -11.59
CA ALA A 290 -8.16 -14.91 -10.50
C ALA A 290 -6.83 -15.55 -10.11
N VAL A 291 -6.75 -16.87 -10.16
CA VAL A 291 -5.55 -17.67 -9.89
C VAL A 291 -5.43 -18.71 -11.01
N ASP A 292 -4.27 -18.77 -11.63
CA ASP A 292 -4.05 -19.52 -12.85
C ASP A 292 -2.85 -20.49 -12.71
N HIS A 293 -3.14 -21.76 -12.48
CA HIS A 293 -2.15 -22.86 -12.40
C HIS A 293 -0.98 -22.56 -11.44
N VAL A 294 -1.30 -22.11 -10.24
CA VAL A 294 -0.30 -21.73 -9.24
C VAL A 294 0.26 -22.97 -8.55
N ASN A 295 1.57 -23.04 -8.46
CA ASN A 295 2.31 -24.12 -7.80
C ASN A 295 3.24 -23.54 -6.74
N PHE A 296 3.22 -24.12 -5.55
CA PHE A 296 4.21 -23.83 -4.52
C PHE A 296 4.31 -24.94 -3.48
N GLN A 297 5.44 -24.95 -2.78
CA GLN A 297 5.70 -25.86 -1.66
C GLN A 297 6.35 -25.03 -0.54
N ILE A 298 5.75 -25.07 0.65
CA ILE A 298 6.23 -24.32 1.82
C ILE A 298 6.69 -25.32 2.88
N LYS A 299 7.95 -25.19 3.31
CA LYS A 299 8.54 -26.06 4.31
C LYS A 299 8.06 -25.71 5.72
N ARG A 300 8.05 -26.68 6.62
CA ARG A 300 7.68 -26.44 8.02
C ARG A 300 8.60 -25.41 8.68
N GLY A 301 8.00 -24.46 9.39
CA GLY A 301 8.71 -23.40 10.10
C GLY A 301 9.24 -22.27 9.22
N GLU A 302 9.04 -22.36 7.91
CA GLU A 302 9.49 -21.36 6.94
C GLU A 302 8.59 -20.11 6.96
N ILE A 303 9.19 -18.95 6.73
CA ILE A 303 8.45 -17.73 6.39
C ILE A 303 8.47 -17.61 4.88
N PHE A 304 7.31 -17.83 4.26
CA PHE A 304 7.15 -17.81 2.81
C PHE A 304 6.27 -16.63 2.40
N GLY A 305 6.73 -15.83 1.44
CA GLY A 305 6.04 -14.64 0.98
C GLY A 305 5.37 -14.81 -0.38
N PHE A 306 4.19 -14.21 -0.56
CA PHE A 306 3.62 -13.92 -1.87
C PHE A 306 3.74 -12.42 -2.12
N LEU A 307 4.53 -12.06 -3.11
CA LEU A 307 4.77 -10.68 -3.51
C LEU A 307 4.02 -10.38 -4.81
N GLY A 308 3.26 -9.30 -4.82
CA GLY A 308 2.54 -8.85 -6.01
C GLY A 308 1.70 -7.64 -5.74
N SER A 309 1.17 -7.04 -6.81
CA SER A 309 0.24 -5.92 -6.74
C SER A 309 -1.12 -6.33 -6.20
N ASN A 310 -1.93 -5.35 -5.80
CA ASN A 310 -3.32 -5.59 -5.44
C ASN A 310 -4.08 -6.21 -6.62
N GLY A 311 -4.90 -7.21 -6.33
CA GLY A 311 -5.70 -7.91 -7.35
C GLY A 311 -4.94 -8.92 -8.19
N CYS A 312 -3.69 -9.27 -7.84
CA CYS A 312 -2.92 -10.28 -8.59
C CYS A 312 -3.23 -11.74 -8.22
N GLY A 313 -4.12 -11.99 -7.25
CA GLY A 313 -4.53 -13.33 -6.84
C GLY A 313 -3.99 -13.80 -5.48
N LYS A 314 -3.26 -12.97 -4.75
CA LYS A 314 -2.70 -13.32 -3.43
C LYS A 314 -3.79 -13.71 -2.43
N SER A 315 -4.75 -12.82 -2.20
CA SER A 315 -5.85 -13.06 -1.25
C SER A 315 -6.72 -14.25 -1.65
N THR A 316 -7.00 -14.40 -2.94
CA THR A 316 -7.77 -15.54 -3.47
C THR A 316 -7.07 -16.86 -3.19
N THR A 317 -5.76 -16.93 -3.43
CA THR A 317 -4.94 -18.11 -3.12
C THR A 317 -5.01 -18.45 -1.62
N MET A 318 -4.88 -17.46 -0.76
CA MET A 318 -4.95 -17.66 0.69
C MET A 318 -6.32 -18.15 1.16
N LYS A 319 -7.41 -17.69 0.56
CA LYS A 319 -8.77 -18.16 0.86
C LYS A 319 -8.96 -19.62 0.48
N VAL A 320 -8.36 -20.10 -0.59
CA VAL A 320 -8.37 -21.52 -0.95
C VAL A 320 -7.66 -22.34 0.10
N LEU A 321 -6.49 -21.90 0.55
CA LEU A 321 -5.70 -22.62 1.56
C LEU A 321 -6.38 -22.68 2.93
N THR A 322 -7.21 -21.71 3.26
CA THR A 322 -7.99 -21.68 4.51
C THR A 322 -9.32 -22.42 4.42
N GLY A 323 -9.67 -22.92 3.23
CA GLY A 323 -10.97 -23.57 3.00
C GLY A 323 -12.15 -22.62 2.86
N LEU A 324 -11.90 -21.30 2.79
CA LEU A 324 -12.96 -20.28 2.60
C LEU A 324 -13.46 -20.21 1.16
N LEU A 325 -12.69 -20.73 0.22
CA LEU A 325 -13.00 -20.73 -1.21
C LEU A 325 -12.57 -22.07 -1.81
N GLU A 326 -13.40 -22.62 -2.70
CA GLU A 326 -13.06 -23.82 -3.44
C GLU A 326 -12.28 -23.46 -4.72
N ALA A 327 -11.23 -24.25 -5.02
CA ALA A 327 -10.52 -24.14 -6.27
C ALA A 327 -11.39 -24.67 -7.43
N SER A 328 -11.32 -24.00 -8.58
CA SER A 328 -11.97 -24.46 -9.81
C SER A 328 -11.24 -25.68 -10.40
N GLU A 329 -9.92 -25.69 -10.30
CA GLU A 329 -9.03 -26.78 -10.73
C GLU A 329 -7.82 -26.86 -9.80
N GLY A 330 -7.11 -28.00 -9.87
CA GLY A 330 -5.92 -28.19 -9.06
C GLY A 330 -6.21 -28.62 -7.64
N GLN A 331 -5.17 -28.73 -6.85
CA GLN A 331 -5.27 -29.22 -5.46
C GLN A 331 -4.33 -28.46 -4.54
N ALA A 332 -4.70 -28.39 -3.27
CA ALA A 332 -3.86 -27.88 -2.19
C ALA A 332 -3.85 -28.88 -1.03
N TRP A 333 -2.74 -28.92 -0.30
CA TRP A 333 -2.56 -29.80 0.85
C TRP A 333 -2.00 -29.03 2.05
N LEU A 334 -2.47 -29.43 3.23
CA LEU A 334 -1.91 -29.02 4.51
C LEU A 334 -1.32 -30.28 5.17
N PHE A 335 -0.01 -30.30 5.42
CA PHE A 335 0.70 -31.45 5.98
C PHE A 335 0.39 -32.78 5.27
N GLY A 336 0.31 -32.74 3.95
CA GLY A 336 0.01 -33.91 3.13
C GLY A 336 -1.47 -34.29 3.06
N GLN A 337 -2.37 -33.59 3.74
CA GLN A 337 -3.81 -33.82 3.69
C GLN A 337 -4.49 -32.82 2.75
N PRO A 338 -5.36 -33.27 1.83
CA PRO A 338 -6.09 -32.37 0.95
C PRO A 338 -6.89 -31.32 1.72
N VAL A 339 -6.87 -30.07 1.25
CA VAL A 339 -7.70 -28.99 1.80
C VAL A 339 -9.12 -29.19 1.32
N GLU A 340 -10.02 -29.45 2.25
CA GLU A 340 -11.46 -29.57 2.00
C GLU A 340 -12.20 -28.48 2.79
N GLY A 341 -13.10 -27.74 2.13
CA GLY A 341 -13.73 -26.54 2.67
C GLY A 341 -14.52 -26.71 3.96
N ASN A 342 -14.89 -27.95 4.30
CA ASN A 342 -15.70 -28.28 5.49
C ASN A 342 -14.94 -29.12 6.53
N ASN A 343 -13.64 -29.31 6.38
CA ASN A 343 -12.86 -30.12 7.31
C ASN A 343 -12.43 -29.26 8.51
N ILE A 344 -13.08 -29.49 9.66
CA ILE A 344 -12.80 -28.78 10.92
C ILE A 344 -11.37 -29.05 11.40
N GLU A 345 -10.83 -30.24 11.21
CA GLU A 345 -9.47 -30.59 11.61
C GLU A 345 -8.42 -29.77 10.84
N THR A 346 -8.64 -29.54 9.55
CA THR A 346 -7.79 -28.68 8.73
C THR A 346 -7.82 -27.24 9.23
N ARG A 347 -9.01 -26.72 9.55
CA ARG A 347 -9.18 -25.35 10.06
C ARG A 347 -8.51 -25.11 11.41
N ARG A 348 -8.48 -26.11 12.29
CA ARG A 348 -7.81 -26.00 13.59
C ARG A 348 -6.31 -25.88 13.51
N ARG A 349 -5.71 -26.34 12.41
CA ARG A 349 -4.27 -26.29 12.19
C ARG A 349 -3.81 -24.97 11.59
N VAL A 350 -4.74 -24.12 11.15
CA VAL A 350 -4.47 -22.86 10.45
C VAL A 350 -5.00 -21.68 11.26
N GLY A 351 -4.16 -20.68 11.48
CA GLY A 351 -4.56 -19.35 11.89
C GLY A 351 -4.58 -18.43 10.67
N TYR A 352 -5.62 -17.62 10.57
CA TYR A 352 -5.79 -16.70 9.45
C TYR A 352 -5.98 -15.27 9.94
N MET A 353 -5.18 -14.35 9.39
CA MET A 353 -5.31 -12.92 9.63
C MET A 353 -5.66 -12.25 8.31
N SER A 354 -6.89 -11.76 8.19
CA SER A 354 -7.35 -11.04 7.00
C SER A 354 -6.79 -9.62 6.96
N GLN A 355 -6.82 -9.01 5.78
CA GLN A 355 -6.38 -7.63 5.59
C GLN A 355 -7.16 -6.63 6.45
N SER A 356 -8.44 -6.90 6.73
CA SER A 356 -9.30 -6.07 7.60
C SER A 356 -9.26 -6.47 9.08
N PHE A 357 -8.40 -7.42 9.47
CA PHE A 357 -8.17 -7.96 10.81
C PHE A 357 -9.31 -8.80 11.40
N SER A 358 -10.52 -8.77 10.90
CA SER A 358 -11.68 -9.58 11.35
C SER A 358 -11.95 -9.52 12.86
N LEU A 359 -11.76 -8.35 13.47
CA LEU A 359 -12.04 -8.13 14.89
C LEU A 359 -13.47 -7.63 15.08
N TYR A 360 -14.09 -8.05 16.20
CA TYR A 360 -15.41 -7.58 16.60
C TYR A 360 -15.25 -6.27 17.40
N SER A 361 -15.69 -5.16 16.81
CA SER A 361 -15.55 -3.82 17.38
C SER A 361 -16.40 -3.61 18.66
N GLU A 362 -17.45 -4.39 18.83
CA GLU A 362 -18.34 -4.36 20.00
C GLU A 362 -17.77 -5.12 21.20
N LEU A 363 -16.68 -5.85 21.02
CA LEU A 363 -16.04 -6.66 22.05
C LEU A 363 -14.69 -6.07 22.46
N THR A 364 -14.35 -6.23 23.73
CA THR A 364 -13.01 -5.89 24.24
C THR A 364 -11.95 -6.82 23.65
N ILE A 365 -10.67 -6.49 23.88
CA ILE A 365 -9.55 -7.35 23.49
C ILE A 365 -9.72 -8.76 24.05
N VAL A 366 -9.95 -8.88 25.36
CA VAL A 366 -10.10 -10.19 26.00
C VAL A 366 -11.32 -10.95 25.49
N GLN A 367 -12.42 -10.25 25.23
CA GLN A 367 -13.63 -10.86 24.68
C GLN A 367 -13.42 -11.36 23.25
N ASN A 368 -12.67 -10.63 22.42
CA ASN A 368 -12.29 -11.09 21.07
C ASN A 368 -11.51 -12.41 21.14
N LEU A 369 -10.52 -12.48 22.04
CA LEU A 369 -9.71 -13.69 22.22
C LEU A 369 -10.55 -14.88 22.70
N VAL A 370 -11.42 -14.67 23.68
CA VAL A 370 -12.31 -15.72 24.20
C VAL A 370 -13.26 -16.23 23.12
N LEU A 371 -13.88 -15.32 22.37
CA LEU A 371 -14.80 -15.68 21.29
C LEU A 371 -14.11 -16.54 20.23
N HIS A 372 -12.92 -16.13 19.77
CA HIS A 372 -12.19 -16.90 18.75
C HIS A 372 -11.72 -18.25 19.28
N ALA A 373 -11.32 -18.33 20.55
CA ALA A 373 -11.01 -19.61 21.17
C ALA A 373 -12.21 -20.56 21.14
N LYS A 374 -13.41 -20.06 21.41
CA LYS A 374 -14.65 -20.85 21.32
C LYS A 374 -14.99 -21.25 19.88
N LEU A 375 -14.84 -20.32 18.93
CA LEU A 375 -15.13 -20.58 17.52
C LEU A 375 -14.22 -21.65 16.92
N PHE A 376 -12.97 -21.74 17.37
CA PHE A 376 -12.02 -22.76 16.94
C PHE A 376 -11.98 -23.98 17.84
N HIS A 377 -13.02 -24.16 18.67
CA HIS A 377 -13.21 -25.33 19.50
C HIS A 377 -12.06 -25.63 20.49
N VAL A 378 -11.45 -24.61 21.02
CA VAL A 378 -10.50 -24.77 22.13
C VAL A 378 -11.27 -25.34 23.32
N PRO A 379 -10.79 -26.45 23.96
CA PRO A 379 -11.47 -27.03 25.11
C PRO A 379 -11.72 -25.98 26.19
N GLN A 380 -12.92 -25.97 26.77
CA GLN A 380 -13.37 -24.95 27.72
C GLN A 380 -12.38 -24.75 28.88
N GLU A 381 -11.78 -25.83 29.37
CA GLU A 381 -10.79 -25.82 30.46
C GLU A 381 -9.46 -25.17 30.07
N LYS A 382 -9.17 -25.01 28.76
CA LYS A 382 -7.93 -24.43 28.24
C LYS A 382 -8.07 -22.99 27.78
N ILE A 383 -9.30 -22.49 27.62
CA ILE A 383 -9.54 -21.14 27.07
C ILE A 383 -8.87 -20.06 27.91
N GLU A 384 -9.08 -20.07 29.22
CA GLU A 384 -8.51 -19.07 30.12
C GLU A 384 -6.98 -19.04 30.03
N GLN A 385 -6.36 -20.20 30.04
CA GLN A 385 -4.90 -20.32 29.92
C GLN A 385 -4.39 -19.80 28.57
N ARG A 386 -5.05 -20.16 27.47
CA ARG A 386 -4.67 -19.70 26.14
C ARG A 386 -4.81 -18.20 25.98
N VAL A 387 -5.92 -17.63 26.45
CA VAL A 387 -6.16 -16.18 26.40
C VAL A 387 -5.11 -15.44 27.22
N LYS A 388 -4.80 -15.91 28.43
CA LYS A 388 -3.76 -15.33 29.27
C LYS A 388 -2.39 -15.36 28.57
N LEU A 389 -2.05 -16.48 27.94
CA LEU A 389 -0.79 -16.64 27.21
C LEU A 389 -0.70 -15.65 26.04
N MET A 390 -1.79 -15.46 25.28
CA MET A 390 -1.84 -14.51 24.17
C MET A 390 -1.70 -13.06 24.65
N LEU A 391 -2.36 -12.70 25.74
CA LEU A 391 -2.25 -11.36 26.33
C LEU A 391 -0.82 -11.05 26.78
N GLU A 392 -0.15 -12.00 27.41
CA GLU A 392 1.24 -11.85 27.84
C GLU A 392 2.21 -11.79 26.66
N ARG A 393 2.09 -12.72 25.72
CA ARG A 393 3.01 -12.86 24.58
C ARG A 393 2.98 -11.66 23.64
N PHE A 394 1.80 -11.10 23.40
CA PHE A 394 1.62 -9.96 22.49
C PHE A 394 1.50 -8.62 23.22
N GLU A 395 1.85 -8.59 24.51
CA GLU A 395 1.91 -7.37 25.33
C GLU A 395 0.58 -6.60 25.34
N LEU A 396 -0.53 -7.33 25.51
CA LEU A 396 -1.89 -6.80 25.51
C LEU A 396 -2.55 -6.80 26.90
N GLU A 397 -1.87 -7.26 27.94
CA GLU A 397 -2.46 -7.43 29.29
C GLU A 397 -3.04 -6.13 29.83
N ASP A 398 -2.31 -5.01 29.72
CA ASP A 398 -2.75 -3.71 30.21
C ASP A 398 -3.92 -3.11 29.42
N LEU A 399 -4.20 -3.66 28.24
CA LEU A 399 -5.20 -3.15 27.31
C LEU A 399 -6.41 -4.09 27.15
N LYS A 400 -6.47 -5.16 27.93
CA LYS A 400 -7.44 -6.26 27.73
C LYS A 400 -8.91 -5.84 27.81
N GLU A 401 -9.23 -4.77 28.53
CA GLU A 401 -10.59 -4.23 28.65
C GLU A 401 -10.89 -3.14 27.61
N LYS A 402 -9.94 -2.78 26.77
CA LYS A 402 -10.12 -1.78 25.71
C LYS A 402 -10.85 -2.40 24.50
N MET A 403 -11.57 -1.53 23.78
CA MET A 403 -12.20 -1.90 22.51
C MET A 403 -11.20 -1.74 21.36
N PRO A 404 -11.26 -2.58 20.31
CA PRO A 404 -10.31 -2.48 19.18
C PRO A 404 -10.28 -1.12 18.51
N ASP A 405 -11.42 -0.46 18.32
CA ASP A 405 -11.50 0.83 17.65
C ASP A 405 -10.85 1.99 18.43
N ASP A 406 -10.66 1.81 19.74
CA ASP A 406 -10.00 2.79 20.61
C ASP A 406 -8.46 2.66 20.58
N LEU A 407 -7.94 1.71 19.81
CA LEU A 407 -6.51 1.38 19.78
C LEU A 407 -5.84 1.84 18.50
N PRO A 408 -4.55 2.23 18.56
CA PRO A 408 -3.75 2.46 17.36
C PRO A 408 -3.71 1.23 16.44
N LEU A 409 -3.51 1.45 15.14
CA LEU A 409 -3.49 0.39 14.13
C LEU A 409 -2.48 -0.72 14.46
N GLY A 410 -1.28 -0.37 14.94
CA GLY A 410 -0.25 -1.35 15.31
C GLY A 410 -0.67 -2.27 16.44
N ILE A 411 -1.45 -1.78 17.41
CA ILE A 411 -1.99 -2.61 18.51
C ILE A 411 -3.12 -3.49 18.01
N ARG A 412 -4.00 -2.98 17.15
CA ARG A 412 -5.03 -3.80 16.50
C ARG A 412 -4.42 -4.92 15.68
N GLN A 413 -3.32 -4.66 15.00
CA GLN A 413 -2.53 -5.65 14.27
C GLN A 413 -2.02 -6.76 15.21
N ARG A 414 -1.43 -6.39 16.35
CA ARG A 414 -0.99 -7.37 17.36
C ARG A 414 -2.15 -8.21 17.90
N LEU A 415 -3.27 -7.56 18.17
CA LEU A 415 -4.48 -8.27 18.61
C LEU A 415 -4.96 -9.26 17.54
N SER A 416 -4.98 -8.85 16.31
CA SER A 416 -5.39 -9.73 15.20
C SER A 416 -4.48 -10.94 15.08
N LEU A 417 -3.18 -10.76 15.27
CA LEU A 417 -2.21 -11.86 15.31
C LEU A 417 -2.49 -12.80 16.50
N ALA A 418 -2.71 -12.24 17.69
CA ALA A 418 -3.03 -13.02 18.89
C ALA A 418 -4.32 -13.84 18.71
N VAL A 419 -5.34 -13.24 18.11
CA VAL A 419 -6.61 -13.91 17.79
C VAL A 419 -6.39 -15.07 16.81
N ALA A 420 -5.57 -14.88 15.79
CA ALA A 420 -5.24 -15.93 14.82
C ALA A 420 -4.48 -17.11 15.44
N LEU A 421 -3.82 -16.89 16.59
CA LEU A 421 -2.98 -17.88 17.26
C LEU A 421 -3.60 -18.48 18.53
N VAL A 422 -4.77 -18.01 18.96
CA VAL A 422 -5.36 -18.42 20.25
C VAL A 422 -5.65 -19.91 20.31
N HIS A 423 -5.98 -20.54 19.20
CA HIS A 423 -6.26 -21.98 19.09
C HIS A 423 -4.99 -22.83 18.82
N ASN A 424 -3.81 -22.24 18.92
CA ASN A 424 -2.50 -22.89 18.76
C ASN A 424 -2.31 -23.58 17.41
N PRO A 425 -2.49 -22.86 16.28
CA PRO A 425 -2.31 -23.44 14.95
C PRO A 425 -0.84 -23.71 14.65
N GLU A 426 -0.59 -24.64 13.71
CA GLU A 426 0.76 -24.94 13.23
C GLU A 426 1.16 -24.08 12.02
N ILE A 427 0.16 -23.53 11.33
CA ILE A 427 0.32 -22.69 10.14
C ILE A 427 -0.39 -21.36 10.39
N LEU A 428 0.27 -20.28 10.01
CA LEU A 428 -0.27 -18.92 10.08
C LEU A 428 -0.29 -18.32 8.69
N ILE A 429 -1.48 -17.92 8.24
CA ILE A 429 -1.69 -17.28 6.93
C ILE A 429 -2.05 -15.82 7.19
N LEU A 430 -1.23 -14.92 6.65
CA LEU A 430 -1.34 -13.48 6.88
C LEU A 430 -1.55 -12.76 5.56
N ASP A 431 -2.69 -12.11 5.40
CA ASP A 431 -3.04 -11.37 4.18
C ASP A 431 -2.75 -9.88 4.36
N GLU A 432 -1.61 -9.44 3.82
CA GLU A 432 -1.13 -8.06 3.90
C GLU A 432 -1.23 -7.46 5.32
N PRO A 433 -0.64 -8.12 6.32
CA PRO A 433 -0.91 -7.79 7.73
C PRO A 433 -0.36 -6.45 8.17
N THR A 434 0.60 -5.88 7.43
CA THR A 434 1.32 -4.65 7.80
C THR A 434 0.91 -3.44 6.98
N SER A 435 -0.13 -3.57 6.15
CA SER A 435 -0.62 -2.47 5.32
C SER A 435 -1.05 -1.28 6.18
N GLY A 436 -0.48 -0.11 5.89
CA GLY A 436 -0.78 1.14 6.59
C GLY A 436 -0.11 1.33 7.96
N VAL A 437 0.59 0.34 8.47
CA VAL A 437 1.25 0.39 9.77
C VAL A 437 2.57 1.15 9.69
N ASP A 438 2.89 1.94 10.72
CA ASP A 438 4.16 2.67 10.77
C ASP A 438 5.39 1.71 10.84
N PRO A 439 6.58 2.18 10.43
CA PRO A 439 7.76 1.32 10.33
C PRO A 439 8.16 0.64 11.65
N ILE A 440 8.01 1.31 12.78
CA ILE A 440 8.36 0.73 14.09
C ILE A 440 7.37 -0.38 14.47
N ALA A 441 6.07 -0.13 14.33
CA ALA A 441 5.05 -1.14 14.60
C ALA A 441 5.17 -2.33 13.63
N ARG A 442 5.51 -2.08 12.36
CA ARG A 442 5.79 -3.14 11.37
C ARG A 442 6.99 -3.99 11.78
N ASP A 443 8.07 -3.38 12.22
CA ASP A 443 9.26 -4.12 12.66
C ASP A 443 8.99 -4.93 13.93
N ASN A 444 8.22 -4.40 14.87
CA ASN A 444 7.78 -5.13 16.06
C ASN A 444 6.91 -6.34 15.70
N PHE A 445 6.00 -6.17 14.74
CA PHE A 445 5.19 -7.27 14.22
C PHE A 445 6.06 -8.38 13.60
N TRP A 446 7.05 -8.01 12.80
CA TRP A 446 7.99 -8.98 12.21
C TRP A 446 8.82 -9.71 13.28
N ARG A 447 9.15 -9.07 14.39
CA ARG A 447 9.81 -9.78 15.51
C ARG A 447 8.94 -10.87 16.07
N TYR A 448 7.65 -10.64 16.21
CA TYR A 448 6.71 -11.69 16.61
C TYR A 448 6.69 -12.84 15.59
N LEU A 449 6.65 -12.53 14.30
CA LEU A 449 6.67 -13.54 13.24
C LEU A 449 7.96 -14.37 13.26
N ILE A 450 9.09 -13.72 13.39
CA ILE A 450 10.39 -14.38 13.44
C ILE A 450 10.47 -15.31 14.65
N ASN A 451 10.01 -14.86 15.81
CA ASN A 451 9.97 -15.68 17.01
C ASN A 451 9.06 -16.90 16.86
N LEU A 452 7.88 -16.71 16.27
CA LEU A 452 6.96 -17.81 15.98
C LEU A 452 7.58 -18.86 15.06
N SER A 453 8.21 -18.41 13.99
CA SER A 453 8.88 -19.30 13.01
C SER A 453 10.08 -20.01 13.61
N ARG A 454 11.00 -19.27 14.23
CA ARG A 454 12.31 -19.78 14.65
C ARG A 454 12.28 -20.52 15.98
N ASN A 455 11.46 -20.10 16.91
CA ASN A 455 11.40 -20.71 18.24
C ASN A 455 10.24 -21.69 18.40
N ASP A 456 9.09 -21.44 17.80
CA ASP A 456 7.92 -22.30 17.95
C ASP A 456 7.64 -23.20 16.74
N GLY A 457 8.41 -23.07 15.67
CA GLY A 457 8.24 -23.89 14.49
C GLY A 457 6.96 -23.64 13.70
N VAL A 458 6.32 -22.47 13.88
CA VAL A 458 5.13 -22.10 13.12
C VAL A 458 5.51 -21.79 11.69
N THR A 459 4.81 -22.39 10.74
CA THR A 459 4.96 -22.08 9.32
C THR A 459 4.15 -20.86 9.00
N ILE A 460 4.76 -19.85 8.37
CA ILE A 460 4.14 -18.57 8.08
C ILE A 460 4.07 -18.33 6.57
N PHE A 461 2.86 -18.08 6.09
CA PHE A 461 2.59 -17.71 4.72
C PHE A 461 2.03 -16.29 4.72
N ILE A 462 2.79 -15.33 4.19
CA ILE A 462 2.48 -13.91 4.24
C ILE A 462 2.39 -13.32 2.84
N SER A 463 1.31 -12.60 2.54
CA SER A 463 1.25 -11.79 1.33
C SER A 463 1.69 -10.37 1.62
N THR A 464 2.37 -9.76 0.67
CA THR A 464 2.82 -8.37 0.74
C THR A 464 2.97 -7.77 -0.65
N HIS A 465 2.86 -6.45 -0.74
CA HIS A 465 3.27 -5.69 -1.91
C HIS A 465 4.52 -4.83 -1.62
N PHE A 466 5.08 -4.95 -0.41
CA PHE A 466 6.27 -4.21 0.02
C PHE A 466 7.55 -5.02 -0.21
N MET A 467 8.47 -4.47 -1.01
CA MET A 467 9.74 -5.15 -1.33
C MET A 467 10.61 -5.39 -0.11
N ASN A 468 10.66 -4.44 0.81
CA ASN A 468 11.45 -4.55 2.04
C ASN A 468 10.95 -5.66 2.97
N GLU A 469 9.65 -5.96 2.99
CA GLU A 469 9.12 -7.11 3.73
C GLU A 469 9.41 -8.43 3.02
N ALA A 470 9.28 -8.44 1.69
CA ALA A 470 9.60 -9.62 0.91
C ALA A 470 11.04 -10.09 1.12
N LEU A 471 11.98 -9.14 1.30
CA LEU A 471 13.38 -9.43 1.61
C LEU A 471 13.56 -10.18 2.94
N ARG A 472 12.61 -10.11 3.85
CA ARG A 472 12.62 -10.79 5.16
C ARG A 472 12.15 -12.24 5.08
N CYS A 473 11.52 -12.64 4.00
CA CYS A 473 11.04 -14.00 3.81
C CYS A 473 12.19 -14.97 3.48
N ASP A 474 12.08 -16.21 3.93
CA ASP A 474 13.06 -17.25 3.59
C ASP A 474 13.02 -17.57 2.09
N ARG A 475 11.82 -17.75 1.57
CA ARG A 475 11.53 -17.88 0.14
C ARG A 475 10.24 -17.14 -0.18
N MET A 476 10.02 -16.90 -1.46
CA MET A 476 8.85 -16.20 -1.92
C MET A 476 8.46 -16.59 -3.34
N SER A 477 7.21 -16.34 -3.67
CA SER A 477 6.69 -16.39 -5.04
C SER A 477 6.32 -14.97 -5.49
N MET A 478 6.76 -14.59 -6.68
CA MET A 478 6.33 -13.35 -7.33
C MET A 478 5.09 -13.63 -8.16
N MET A 479 4.01 -12.90 -7.91
CA MET A 479 2.73 -13.07 -8.61
C MET A 479 2.38 -11.86 -9.48
N HIS A 480 1.80 -12.16 -10.62
CA HIS A 480 1.21 -11.15 -11.51
C HIS A 480 0.06 -11.76 -12.30
N ALA A 481 -1.07 -11.07 -12.32
CA ALA A 481 -2.26 -11.47 -13.08
C ALA A 481 -2.68 -12.94 -12.86
N GLY A 482 -2.65 -13.39 -11.60
CA GLY A 482 -3.03 -14.73 -11.20
C GLY A 482 -1.96 -15.81 -11.38
N ARG A 483 -0.79 -15.47 -11.90
CA ARG A 483 0.31 -16.41 -12.17
C ARG A 483 1.51 -16.17 -11.29
N VAL A 484 2.21 -17.24 -10.96
CA VAL A 484 3.54 -17.17 -10.32
C VAL A 484 4.60 -17.00 -11.41
N LEU A 485 5.38 -15.94 -11.31
CA LEU A 485 6.45 -15.63 -12.27
C LEU A 485 7.71 -16.42 -11.95
N ASP A 486 8.08 -16.51 -10.69
CA ASP A 486 9.18 -17.31 -10.17
C ASP A 486 9.05 -17.46 -8.65
N SER A 487 9.72 -18.48 -8.11
CA SER A 487 9.75 -18.79 -6.68
C SER A 487 11.14 -19.20 -6.25
N ALA A 488 11.72 -18.50 -5.30
CA ALA A 488 13.02 -18.79 -4.72
C ALA A 488 13.26 -17.91 -3.48
N SER A 489 14.43 -17.97 -2.88
CA SER A 489 14.85 -16.99 -1.88
C SER A 489 14.99 -15.61 -2.54
N PRO A 490 14.82 -14.50 -1.78
CA PRO A 490 15.03 -13.16 -2.34
C PRO A 490 16.40 -12.99 -3.01
N ALA A 491 17.46 -13.49 -2.38
CA ALA A 491 18.81 -13.42 -2.95
C ALA A 491 18.90 -14.16 -4.29
N GLN A 492 18.30 -15.36 -4.39
CA GLN A 492 18.29 -16.14 -5.62
C GLN A 492 17.50 -15.47 -6.74
N LEU A 493 16.35 -14.84 -6.40
CA LEU A 493 15.55 -14.11 -7.38
C LEU A 493 16.31 -12.89 -7.94
N ILE A 494 17.06 -12.19 -7.11
CA ILE A 494 17.92 -11.09 -7.52
C ILE A 494 19.03 -11.61 -8.45
N GLU A 495 19.70 -12.70 -8.07
CA GLU A 495 20.77 -13.30 -8.85
C GLU A 495 20.28 -13.84 -10.20
N ASN A 496 19.12 -14.49 -10.24
CA ASN A 496 18.53 -15.04 -11.47
C ASN A 496 18.31 -13.98 -12.55
N ARG A 497 18.16 -12.74 -12.16
CA ARG A 497 17.94 -11.60 -13.05
C ARG A 497 19.15 -10.70 -13.22
N HIS A 498 20.27 -11.02 -12.59
CA HIS A 498 21.44 -10.15 -12.55
C HIS A 498 21.09 -8.73 -12.10
N ALA A 499 20.12 -8.61 -11.17
CA ALA A 499 19.62 -7.36 -10.64
C ALA A 499 20.41 -6.91 -9.40
N GLU A 500 20.33 -5.63 -9.06
CA GLU A 500 20.93 -5.09 -7.83
C GLU A 500 19.94 -5.13 -6.66
N THR A 501 18.65 -5.04 -6.95
CA THR A 501 17.58 -5.02 -5.96
C THR A 501 16.46 -6.00 -6.32
N LEU A 502 15.67 -6.39 -5.32
CA LEU A 502 14.50 -7.23 -5.53
C LEU A 502 13.44 -6.55 -6.41
N GLU A 503 13.27 -5.24 -6.27
CA GLU A 503 12.37 -4.46 -7.11
C GLU A 503 12.79 -4.52 -8.57
N GLU A 504 14.06 -4.34 -8.86
CA GLU A 504 14.60 -4.43 -10.21
C GLU A 504 14.41 -5.83 -10.79
N ALA A 505 14.63 -6.88 -9.98
CA ALA A 505 14.38 -8.26 -10.38
C ALA A 505 12.90 -8.49 -10.72
N PHE A 506 11.99 -7.98 -9.88
CA PHE A 506 10.55 -8.12 -10.13
C PHE A 506 10.12 -7.40 -11.40
N ILE A 507 10.63 -6.19 -11.65
CA ILE A 507 10.39 -5.45 -12.90
C ILE A 507 10.82 -6.30 -14.11
N GLY A 508 11.98 -6.92 -14.05
CA GLY A 508 12.47 -7.82 -15.10
C GLY A 508 11.53 -9.00 -15.37
N TYR A 509 11.05 -9.66 -14.32
CA TYR A 509 10.07 -10.74 -14.45
C TYR A 509 8.74 -10.24 -15.04
N LEU A 510 8.28 -9.07 -14.64
CA LEU A 510 7.06 -8.47 -15.18
C LEU A 510 7.19 -8.16 -16.66
N ILE A 511 8.32 -7.60 -17.10
CA ILE A 511 8.58 -7.32 -18.51
C ILE A 511 8.55 -8.61 -19.33
N ASP A 512 9.22 -9.67 -18.89
CA ASP A 512 9.24 -10.97 -19.57
C ASP A 512 7.86 -11.64 -19.62
N ALA A 513 7.02 -11.37 -18.62
CA ALA A 513 5.64 -11.84 -18.60
C ALA A 513 4.71 -11.01 -19.52
N GLY A 514 5.23 -9.99 -20.19
CA GLY A 514 4.46 -9.13 -21.08
C GLY A 514 3.58 -8.11 -20.36
N ALA A 515 3.82 -7.80 -19.09
CA ALA A 515 3.04 -6.84 -18.32
C ALA A 515 2.99 -5.47 -18.99
N GLY A 516 4.14 -4.98 -19.49
CA GLY A 516 4.22 -3.72 -20.22
C GLY A 516 3.59 -3.72 -21.63
N THR A 517 3.30 -4.91 -22.19
CA THR A 517 2.70 -5.05 -23.53
C THR A 517 1.20 -5.22 -23.48
N LYS A 518 0.63 -5.62 -22.35
CA LYS A 518 -0.84 -5.70 -22.15
C LYS A 518 -1.52 -4.34 -22.20
N ASP A 519 -0.76 -3.27 -22.08
CA ASP A 519 -1.21 -1.89 -22.27
C ASP A 519 -1.14 -1.44 -23.74
N LYS A 520 -0.75 -2.32 -24.68
CA LYS A 520 -0.88 -2.08 -26.10
C LYS A 520 -2.26 -2.53 -26.57
N PRO A 521 -2.89 -1.81 -27.51
CA PRO A 521 -4.13 -2.30 -28.14
C PRO A 521 -3.84 -3.68 -28.72
N ASN A 522 -4.66 -4.68 -28.39
CA ASN A 522 -4.66 -5.89 -29.17
C ASN A 522 -4.94 -5.47 -30.61
N GLU A 523 -3.97 -5.64 -31.49
CA GLU A 523 -4.25 -5.69 -32.90
C GLU A 523 -5.29 -6.79 -33.04
N ILE A 524 -6.53 -6.39 -33.26
CA ILE A 524 -7.62 -7.29 -33.55
C ILE A 524 -7.18 -7.97 -34.84
N ALA A 525 -6.80 -9.25 -34.72
CA ALA A 525 -6.64 -10.09 -35.87
C ALA A 525 -7.94 -9.98 -36.67
N GLN A 526 -7.81 -9.58 -37.91
CA GLN A 526 -8.87 -9.47 -38.91
C GLN A 526 -9.65 -10.79 -39.02
#